data_7dfde1b8ea498dbd09788900071a9ea0
#
_entry.id   7dfde1b8ea498dbd09788900071a9ea0
#
_cell.length_a   1.000
_cell.length_b   1.000
_cell.length_c   1.000
_cell.angle_alpha   90.00
_cell.angle_beta   90.00
_cell.angle_gamma   90.00
#
_symmetry.space_group_name_H-M   'P 1'
#
loop_
_entity.id
_entity.type
_entity.pdbx_description
1 polymer ?
#
loop_
_entity_poly.entity_id
_entity_poly.type
_entity_poly.pdbx_seq_one_letter_code
_entity_poly.pdbx_strand_id
1 'polypeptide(L)'
;ARRTLPAFAGQTFASRFAKTLRAREAAPHGTRVARFADTFTNHNAPDAGMAAVAVLERLGYQVELPKRPCCGRAALSQGLVERARSLAKANLERLWPYVEAGIPIVGLEPSCVATVRDEYLDLLEDERAGKLAQGILLLEEFLVRERDAGRTEGLFRKREERVWIHGHCHQKALTGMAPAVEALRLVPGLEVHVIDAGCCGMAGAFGYQHYDLSMAIGEERLFPAVRSLPEGAVIVAEGISCRQQIEHGTGRRCHHLAEVLRDSLAPVHPGVDQAPRIALAAQEQS
;
A
#
# COMPACT_ATOMS: atom_id res chain seq x y z
N ALA A 1 -29.05 -4.90 -6.71
CA ALA A 1 -27.96 -5.27 -5.80
C ALA A 1 -27.89 -4.22 -4.68
N ARG A 2 -27.75 -4.64 -3.42
CA ARG A 2 -27.64 -3.73 -2.26
C ARG A 2 -26.29 -3.04 -2.17
N ARG A 3 -25.28 -3.57 -2.86
CA ARG A 3 -23.90 -3.04 -2.90
C ARG A 3 -23.40 -3.06 -4.34
N THR A 4 -22.78 -1.96 -4.76
CA THR A 4 -22.10 -1.89 -6.07
C THR A 4 -20.68 -2.45 -5.95
N LEU A 5 -20.20 -3.10 -7.01
CA LEU A 5 -18.80 -3.48 -7.14
C LEU A 5 -17.93 -2.21 -7.23
N PRO A 6 -16.62 -2.28 -6.84
CA PRO A 6 -15.71 -1.18 -7.05
C PRO A 6 -15.68 -0.78 -8.51
N ALA A 7 -15.84 0.51 -8.78
CA ALA A 7 -15.75 1.01 -10.15
C ALA A 7 -14.35 0.74 -10.74
N PHE A 8 -14.31 0.35 -12.02
CA PHE A 8 -13.05 0.29 -12.75
C PHE A 8 -12.63 1.71 -13.15
N ALA A 9 -11.35 2.00 -12.96
CA ALA A 9 -10.76 3.24 -13.43
C ALA A 9 -10.68 3.26 -14.96
N GLY A 10 -10.87 4.41 -15.58
CA GLY A 10 -10.78 4.57 -17.05
C GLY A 10 -9.37 4.25 -17.61
N GLN A 11 -8.34 4.33 -16.78
CA GLN A 11 -6.97 3.92 -17.11
C GLN A 11 -6.37 3.18 -15.94
N THR A 12 -5.73 2.03 -16.21
CA THR A 12 -5.05 1.25 -15.19
C THR A 12 -3.80 1.97 -14.65
N PHE A 13 -3.40 1.63 -13.44
CA PHE A 13 -2.14 2.11 -12.86
C PHE A 13 -0.95 1.78 -13.78
N ALA A 14 -0.85 0.56 -14.28
CA ALA A 14 0.23 0.14 -15.17
C ALA A 14 0.27 0.99 -16.47
N SER A 15 -0.90 1.32 -17.04
CA SER A 15 -0.97 2.18 -18.24
C SER A 15 -0.54 3.62 -17.93
N ARG A 16 -0.96 4.17 -16.79
CA ARG A 16 -0.56 5.52 -16.34
C ARG A 16 0.94 5.58 -16.06
N PHE A 17 1.46 4.60 -15.35
CA PHE A 17 2.90 4.48 -15.04
C PHE A 17 3.74 4.39 -16.32
N ALA A 18 3.36 3.55 -17.29
CA ALA A 18 4.08 3.44 -18.55
C ALA A 18 4.12 4.76 -19.36
N LYS A 19 3.08 5.60 -19.25
CA LYS A 19 3.08 6.93 -19.88
C LYS A 19 4.07 7.88 -19.20
N THR A 20 4.16 7.84 -17.86
CA THR A 20 5.12 8.68 -17.13
C THR A 20 6.56 8.27 -17.40
N LEU A 21 6.86 6.98 -17.55
CA LEU A 21 8.19 6.51 -17.91
C LEU A 21 8.65 7.02 -19.28
N ARG A 22 7.75 7.08 -20.27
CA ARG A 22 8.05 7.60 -21.61
C ARG A 22 8.33 9.10 -21.62
N ALA A 23 7.79 9.83 -20.65
CA ALA A 23 7.98 11.28 -20.53
C ALA A 23 9.25 11.65 -19.71
N ARG A 24 9.91 10.68 -19.11
CA ARG A 24 11.12 10.90 -18.31
C ARG A 24 12.35 10.58 -19.13
N GLU A 25 13.28 11.50 -19.16
CA GLU A 25 14.66 11.17 -19.49
C GLU A 25 15.16 10.17 -18.43
N ALA A 26 15.84 9.12 -18.87
CA ALA A 26 16.33 8.08 -17.97
C ALA A 26 17.13 8.72 -16.83
N ALA A 27 16.59 8.67 -15.62
CA ALA A 27 17.33 9.11 -14.44
C ALA A 27 18.55 8.21 -14.29
N PRO A 28 19.77 8.74 -14.35
CA PRO A 28 20.95 7.91 -14.24
C PRO A 28 21.08 7.37 -12.83
N HIS A 29 21.09 6.03 -12.70
CA HIS A 29 21.61 5.29 -11.54
C HIS A 29 20.96 5.52 -10.18
N GLY A 30 19.61 5.55 -10.10
CA GLY A 30 18.89 5.48 -8.81
C GLY A 30 18.86 4.05 -8.24
N THR A 31 18.85 3.92 -6.91
CA THR A 31 18.57 2.63 -6.27
C THR A 31 17.19 2.13 -6.69
N ARG A 32 17.10 0.85 -7.06
CA ARG A 32 15.88 0.26 -7.64
C ARG A 32 14.90 -0.15 -6.54
N VAL A 33 13.61 -0.05 -6.83
CA VAL A 33 12.53 -0.62 -6.03
C VAL A 33 11.49 -1.24 -6.95
N ALA A 34 11.07 -2.46 -6.65
CA ALA A 34 10.00 -3.14 -7.39
C ALA A 34 8.64 -2.83 -6.77
N ARG A 35 7.71 -2.30 -7.55
CA ARG A 35 6.35 -2.02 -7.10
C ARG A 35 5.47 -3.26 -7.34
N PHE A 36 4.95 -3.86 -6.25
CA PHE A 36 3.98 -4.93 -6.30
C PHE A 36 2.59 -4.36 -6.61
N ALA A 37 2.25 -4.22 -7.89
CA ALA A 37 0.94 -3.71 -8.30
C ALA A 37 -0.13 -4.80 -8.14
N ASP A 38 -0.91 -4.72 -7.08
CA ASP A 38 -2.07 -5.58 -6.88
C ASP A 38 -3.21 -5.24 -7.85
N THR A 39 -4.17 -6.16 -7.97
CA THR A 39 -5.30 -6.03 -8.90
C THR A 39 -6.13 -4.76 -8.62
N PHE A 40 -6.37 -4.45 -7.36
CA PHE A 40 -7.20 -3.32 -6.97
C PHE A 40 -6.50 -1.98 -7.21
N THR A 41 -5.24 -1.87 -6.83
CA THR A 41 -4.42 -0.69 -7.18
C THR A 41 -4.39 -0.49 -8.69
N ASN A 42 -4.24 -1.60 -9.46
CA ASN A 42 -4.14 -1.48 -10.91
C ASN A 42 -5.45 -1.04 -11.57
N HIS A 43 -6.58 -1.58 -11.15
CA HIS A 43 -7.84 -1.41 -11.88
C HIS A 43 -8.87 -0.50 -11.21
N ASN A 44 -8.82 -0.31 -9.89
CA ASN A 44 -9.82 0.41 -9.13
C ASN A 44 -9.28 1.68 -8.45
N ALA A 45 -8.01 1.66 -8.00
CA ALA A 45 -7.39 2.77 -7.27
C ALA A 45 -6.03 3.17 -7.86
N PRO A 46 -5.91 3.50 -9.16
CA PRO A 46 -4.63 3.87 -9.78
C PRO A 46 -4.01 5.12 -9.18
N ASP A 47 -4.80 6.00 -8.56
CA ASP A 47 -4.30 7.21 -7.89
C ASP A 47 -3.44 6.85 -6.68
N ALA A 48 -3.83 5.85 -5.87
CA ALA A 48 -3.01 5.34 -4.78
C ALA A 48 -1.68 4.74 -5.29
N GLY A 49 -1.73 4.02 -6.44
CA GLY A 49 -0.54 3.50 -7.09
C GLY A 49 0.42 4.59 -7.54
N MET A 50 -0.09 5.63 -8.22
CA MET A 50 0.72 6.77 -8.66
C MET A 50 1.22 7.61 -7.49
N ALA A 51 0.45 7.71 -6.41
CA ALA A 51 0.87 8.40 -5.19
C ALA A 51 2.08 7.70 -4.55
N ALA A 52 2.04 6.38 -4.45
CA ALA A 52 3.18 5.61 -3.94
C ALA A 52 4.42 5.77 -4.83
N VAL A 53 4.26 5.75 -6.16
CA VAL A 53 5.37 6.02 -7.10
C VAL A 53 5.98 7.40 -6.82
N ALA A 54 5.17 8.44 -6.68
CA ALA A 54 5.65 9.80 -6.42
C ALA A 54 6.47 9.88 -5.11
N VAL A 55 6.04 9.19 -4.06
CA VAL A 55 6.77 9.13 -2.78
C VAL A 55 8.10 8.39 -2.93
N LEU A 56 8.10 7.22 -3.58
CA LEU A 56 9.30 6.41 -3.79
C LEU A 56 10.34 7.13 -4.66
N GLU A 57 9.90 7.79 -5.72
CA GLU A 57 10.78 8.57 -6.59
C GLU A 57 11.35 9.80 -5.90
N ARG A 58 10.54 10.42 -5.02
CA ARG A 58 11.03 11.55 -4.22
C ARG A 58 12.07 11.14 -3.18
N LEU A 59 12.07 9.89 -2.73
CA LEU A 59 13.15 9.28 -1.95
C LEU A 59 14.41 8.98 -2.80
N GLY A 60 14.35 9.09 -4.12
CA GLY A 60 15.44 8.81 -5.04
C GLY A 60 15.44 7.39 -5.63
N TYR A 61 14.34 6.65 -5.47
CA TYR A 61 14.24 5.31 -6.05
C TYR A 61 13.80 5.33 -7.51
N GLN A 62 14.43 4.49 -8.31
CA GLN A 62 13.92 4.10 -9.61
C GLN A 62 12.85 3.02 -9.42
N VAL A 63 11.59 3.36 -9.69
CA VAL A 63 10.48 2.43 -9.53
C VAL A 63 10.35 1.54 -10.76
N GLU A 64 10.31 0.23 -10.54
CA GLU A 64 10.05 -0.78 -11.56
C GLU A 64 8.70 -1.47 -11.31
N LEU A 65 8.04 -1.87 -12.39
CA LEU A 65 6.75 -2.53 -12.32
C LEU A 65 6.83 -3.94 -12.92
N PRO A 66 7.11 -4.98 -12.11
CA PRO A 66 7.14 -6.37 -12.58
C PRO A 66 5.80 -6.79 -13.17
N LYS A 67 5.82 -7.37 -14.37
CA LYS A 67 4.63 -8.00 -14.96
C LYS A 67 4.35 -9.32 -14.24
N ARG A 68 3.25 -9.41 -13.53
CA ARG A 68 2.87 -10.56 -12.72
C ARG A 68 1.36 -10.79 -12.70
N PRO A 69 0.89 -12.01 -12.38
CA PRO A 69 -0.54 -12.27 -12.19
C PRO A 69 -1.06 -11.74 -10.84
N CYS A 70 -2.35 -11.95 -10.55
CA CYS A 70 -2.94 -11.72 -9.23
C CYS A 70 -2.17 -12.49 -8.13
N CYS A 71 -2.16 -11.96 -6.89
CA CYS A 71 -1.52 -12.62 -5.74
C CYS A 71 -2.14 -13.98 -5.37
N GLY A 72 -3.37 -14.25 -5.79
CA GLY A 72 -4.06 -15.50 -5.46
C GLY A 72 -5.04 -15.40 -4.29
N ARG A 73 -5.06 -14.30 -3.52
CA ARG A 73 -5.95 -14.11 -2.36
C ARG A 73 -7.42 -14.42 -2.68
N ALA A 74 -7.93 -13.91 -3.80
CA ALA A 74 -9.32 -14.15 -4.19
C ALA A 74 -9.60 -15.64 -4.47
N ALA A 75 -8.66 -16.36 -5.06
CA ALA A 75 -8.78 -17.80 -5.27
C ALA A 75 -8.78 -18.58 -3.95
N LEU A 76 -7.87 -18.24 -3.03
CA LEU A 76 -7.86 -18.83 -1.68
C LEU A 76 -9.17 -18.61 -0.92
N SER A 77 -9.69 -17.39 -0.95
CA SER A 77 -10.96 -17.06 -0.28
C SER A 77 -12.16 -17.84 -0.82
N GLN A 78 -12.07 -18.42 -2.02
CA GLN A 78 -13.10 -19.25 -2.64
C GLN A 78 -12.76 -20.75 -2.57
N GLY A 79 -11.70 -21.15 -1.83
CA GLY A 79 -11.27 -22.54 -1.74
C GLY A 79 -10.60 -23.10 -3.00
N LEU A 80 -10.27 -22.27 -3.98
CA LEU A 80 -9.60 -22.66 -5.22
C LEU A 80 -8.09 -22.78 -5.01
N VAL A 81 -7.67 -23.70 -4.14
CA VAL A 81 -6.29 -23.83 -3.64
C VAL A 81 -5.30 -24.07 -4.77
N GLU A 82 -5.58 -24.98 -5.71
CA GLU A 82 -4.68 -25.28 -6.83
C GLU A 82 -4.47 -24.07 -7.76
N ARG A 83 -5.52 -23.27 -7.95
CA ARG A 83 -5.40 -22.01 -8.69
C ARG A 83 -4.54 -21.00 -7.94
N ALA A 84 -4.72 -20.90 -6.62
CA ALA A 84 -3.90 -20.03 -5.78
C ALA A 84 -2.42 -20.45 -5.81
N ARG A 85 -2.15 -21.77 -5.71
CA ARG A 85 -0.80 -22.35 -5.83
C ARG A 85 -0.14 -22.01 -7.17
N SER A 86 -0.87 -22.15 -8.28
CA SER A 86 -0.37 -21.79 -9.61
C SER A 86 -0.03 -20.32 -9.73
N LEU A 87 -0.87 -19.45 -9.15
CA LEU A 87 -0.62 -18.00 -9.12
C LEU A 87 0.57 -17.63 -8.22
N ALA A 88 0.69 -18.30 -7.06
CA ALA A 88 1.82 -18.13 -6.15
C ALA A 88 3.15 -18.50 -6.82
N LYS A 89 3.21 -19.67 -7.48
CA LYS A 89 4.39 -20.10 -8.24
C LYS A 89 4.77 -19.09 -9.33
N ALA A 90 3.81 -18.63 -10.11
CA ALA A 90 4.06 -17.64 -11.15
C ALA A 90 4.54 -16.29 -10.59
N ASN A 91 4.05 -15.86 -9.42
CA ASN A 91 4.53 -14.67 -8.74
C ASN A 91 5.95 -14.88 -8.21
N LEU A 92 6.25 -16.02 -7.61
CA LEU A 92 7.59 -16.34 -7.14
C LEU A 92 8.61 -16.24 -8.28
N GLU A 93 8.37 -16.87 -9.42
CA GLU A 93 9.26 -16.79 -10.58
C GLU A 93 9.46 -15.37 -11.11
N ARG A 94 8.41 -14.54 -11.09
CA ARG A 94 8.47 -13.15 -11.58
C ARG A 94 9.13 -12.18 -10.62
N LEU A 95 9.07 -12.45 -9.33
CA LEU A 95 9.61 -11.58 -8.28
C LEU A 95 11.00 -12.03 -7.80
N TRP A 96 11.36 -13.30 -8.04
CA TRP A 96 12.65 -13.85 -7.61
C TRP A 96 13.87 -13.04 -8.05
N PRO A 97 13.97 -12.56 -9.31
CA PRO A 97 15.12 -11.75 -9.73
C PRO A 97 15.32 -10.47 -8.90
N TYR A 98 14.25 -9.90 -8.35
CA TYR A 98 14.33 -8.74 -7.47
C TYR A 98 14.85 -9.13 -6.09
N VAL A 99 14.34 -10.24 -5.53
CA VAL A 99 14.80 -10.77 -4.24
C VAL A 99 16.28 -11.15 -4.31
N GLU A 100 16.69 -11.86 -5.35
CA GLU A 100 18.07 -12.29 -5.58
C GLU A 100 19.02 -11.10 -5.72
N ALA A 101 18.56 -10.02 -6.36
CA ALA A 101 19.34 -8.78 -6.51
C ALA A 101 19.25 -7.84 -5.26
N GLY A 102 18.58 -8.26 -4.17
CA GLY A 102 18.42 -7.42 -2.98
C GLY A 102 17.53 -6.19 -3.18
N ILE A 103 16.72 -6.16 -4.27
CA ILE A 103 15.83 -5.05 -4.58
C ILE A 103 14.55 -5.21 -3.76
N PRO A 104 14.19 -4.23 -2.92
CA PRO A 104 12.98 -4.30 -2.12
C PRO A 104 11.73 -4.32 -3.00
N ILE A 105 10.73 -5.10 -2.59
CA ILE A 105 9.44 -5.18 -3.26
C ILE A 105 8.41 -4.50 -2.39
N VAL A 106 7.72 -3.46 -2.90
CA VAL A 106 6.79 -2.65 -2.13
C VAL A 106 5.35 -2.84 -2.61
N GLY A 107 4.46 -3.28 -1.70
CA GLY A 107 3.01 -3.44 -1.92
C GLY A 107 2.19 -2.33 -1.26
N LEU A 108 0.90 -2.19 -1.65
CA LEU A 108 -0.04 -1.24 -1.05
C LEU A 108 -1.25 -1.94 -0.42
N GLU A 109 -1.69 -3.05 -0.99
CA GLU A 109 -2.86 -3.76 -0.50
C GLU A 109 -2.44 -4.78 0.57
N PRO A 110 -2.81 -4.57 1.85
CA PRO A 110 -2.34 -5.44 2.94
C PRO A 110 -2.72 -6.91 2.75
N SER A 111 -3.90 -7.18 2.19
CA SER A 111 -4.34 -8.55 1.92
C SER A 111 -3.46 -9.26 0.89
N CYS A 112 -2.95 -8.53 -0.10
CA CYS A 112 -2.08 -9.10 -1.13
C CYS A 112 -0.65 -9.32 -0.62
N VAL A 113 -0.11 -8.37 0.15
CA VAL A 113 1.22 -8.53 0.78
C VAL A 113 1.20 -9.66 1.80
N ALA A 114 0.15 -9.73 2.63
CA ALA A 114 -0.05 -10.82 3.58
C ALA A 114 -0.07 -12.19 2.88
N THR A 115 -0.77 -12.29 1.74
CA THR A 115 -0.80 -13.55 0.97
C THR A 115 0.60 -14.02 0.57
N VAL A 116 1.47 -13.11 0.17
CA VAL A 116 2.85 -13.46 -0.20
C VAL A 116 3.69 -13.82 1.03
N ARG A 117 3.46 -13.14 2.17
CA ARG A 117 4.25 -13.33 3.39
C ARG A 117 3.90 -14.58 4.17
N ASP A 118 2.65 -14.96 4.13
CA ASP A 118 2.07 -16.01 4.98
C ASP A 118 1.64 -17.20 4.10
N GLU A 119 0.59 -17.07 3.31
CA GLU A 119 0.02 -18.21 2.62
C GLU A 119 0.93 -18.81 1.53
N TYR A 120 1.87 -18.05 0.94
CA TYR A 120 2.81 -18.65 -0.02
C TYR A 120 3.75 -19.67 0.63
N LEU A 121 4.01 -19.54 1.93
CA LEU A 121 4.85 -20.50 2.67
C LEU A 121 4.17 -21.87 2.75
N ASP A 122 2.84 -21.88 2.86
CA ASP A 122 2.05 -23.13 2.89
C ASP A 122 1.69 -23.64 1.48
N LEU A 123 1.58 -22.73 0.50
CA LEU A 123 1.21 -23.09 -0.88
C LEU A 123 2.37 -23.65 -1.69
N LEU A 124 3.61 -23.29 -1.36
CA LEU A 124 4.79 -23.61 -2.16
C LEU A 124 5.81 -24.40 -1.33
N GLU A 125 6.19 -25.56 -1.85
CA GLU A 125 7.34 -26.35 -1.36
C GLU A 125 8.63 -25.81 -2.00
N ASP A 126 8.96 -24.53 -1.76
CA ASP A 126 10.09 -23.84 -2.40
C ASP A 126 10.69 -22.85 -1.40
N GLU A 127 11.95 -23.08 -1.00
CA GLU A 127 12.67 -22.23 -0.03
C GLU A 127 12.74 -20.75 -0.45
N ARG A 128 12.66 -20.47 -1.75
CA ARG A 128 12.62 -19.10 -2.28
C ARG A 128 11.39 -18.33 -1.77
N ALA A 129 10.28 -19.02 -1.45
CA ALA A 129 9.09 -18.38 -0.90
C ALA A 129 9.38 -17.66 0.42
N GLY A 130 10.20 -18.24 1.29
CA GLY A 130 10.63 -17.61 2.56
C GLY A 130 11.43 -16.33 2.33
N LYS A 131 12.34 -16.34 1.36
CA LYS A 131 13.13 -15.14 1.00
C LYS A 131 12.24 -14.06 0.33
N LEU A 132 11.29 -14.44 -0.51
CA LEU A 132 10.32 -13.52 -1.09
C LEU A 132 9.43 -12.89 0.00
N ALA A 133 8.96 -13.68 0.97
CA ALA A 133 8.17 -13.21 2.10
C ALA A 133 8.91 -12.14 2.93
N GLN A 134 10.23 -12.28 3.11
CA GLN A 134 11.10 -11.31 3.78
C GLN A 134 11.39 -10.07 2.91
N GLY A 135 11.43 -10.23 1.58
CA GLY A 135 11.77 -9.17 0.62
C GLY A 135 10.61 -8.26 0.24
N ILE A 136 9.35 -8.64 0.56
CA ILE A 136 8.17 -7.83 0.26
C ILE A 136 7.71 -7.05 1.49
N LEU A 137 7.48 -5.74 1.32
CA LEU A 137 7.09 -4.80 2.37
C LEU A 137 5.82 -4.06 1.98
N LEU A 138 5.01 -3.68 2.95
CA LEU A 138 4.04 -2.61 2.76
C LEU A 138 4.77 -1.27 2.61
N LEU A 139 4.15 -0.29 1.95
CA LEU A 139 4.76 1.03 1.73
C LEU A 139 5.18 1.68 3.05
N GLU A 140 4.35 1.60 4.07
CA GLU A 140 4.61 2.17 5.38
C GLU A 140 5.80 1.51 6.09
N GLU A 141 5.95 0.19 5.98
CA GLU A 141 7.11 -0.50 6.53
C GLU A 141 8.40 -0.11 5.81
N PHE A 142 8.31 0.03 4.48
CA PHE A 142 9.43 0.51 3.68
C PHE A 142 9.84 1.93 4.08
N LEU A 143 8.87 2.84 4.29
CA LEU A 143 9.15 4.22 4.70
C LEU A 143 9.74 4.32 6.10
N VAL A 144 9.30 3.49 7.04
CA VAL A 144 9.89 3.39 8.37
C VAL A 144 11.36 2.94 8.28
N ARG A 145 11.64 1.91 7.49
CA ARG A 145 13.01 1.47 7.22
C ARG A 145 13.87 2.58 6.60
N GLU A 146 13.31 3.36 5.69
CA GLU A 146 14.02 4.49 5.08
C GLU A 146 14.29 5.61 6.08
N ARG A 147 13.36 5.87 7.00
CA ARG A 147 13.53 6.80 8.11
C ARG A 147 14.69 6.35 9.02
N ASP A 148 14.68 5.10 9.42
CA ASP A 148 15.70 4.57 10.34
C ASP A 148 17.11 4.58 9.71
N ALA A 149 17.17 4.63 8.39
CA ALA A 149 18.38 4.84 7.61
C ALA A 149 18.68 6.34 7.30
N GLY A 150 17.95 7.29 7.91
CA GLY A 150 18.17 8.73 7.74
C GLY A 150 17.76 9.30 6.37
N ARG A 151 17.01 8.57 5.54
CA ARG A 151 16.72 8.95 4.15
C ARG A 151 15.41 9.70 3.93
N THR A 152 14.64 9.94 4.98
CA THR A 152 13.33 10.64 4.88
C THR A 152 13.38 12.10 5.31
N GLU A 153 14.53 12.61 5.75
CA GLU A 153 14.68 13.97 6.23
C GLU A 153 14.31 15.00 5.14
N GLY A 154 13.49 15.99 5.48
CA GLY A 154 13.01 16.99 4.53
C GLY A 154 12.15 16.45 3.37
N LEU A 155 11.70 15.18 3.41
CA LEU A 155 10.85 14.60 2.38
C LEU A 155 9.47 15.24 2.33
N PHE A 156 8.93 15.58 3.50
CA PHE A 156 7.57 16.09 3.65
C PHE A 156 7.57 17.53 4.18
N ARG A 157 6.61 18.34 3.71
CA ARG A 157 6.30 19.66 4.25
C ARG A 157 5.44 19.53 5.51
N LYS A 158 5.51 20.52 6.39
CA LYS A 158 4.65 20.58 7.58
C LYS A 158 3.17 20.67 7.18
N ARG A 159 2.32 19.93 7.90
CA ARG A 159 0.85 20.00 7.83
C ARG A 159 0.29 19.97 9.25
N GLU A 160 -0.56 20.94 9.58
CA GLU A 160 -1.24 20.98 10.88
C GLU A 160 -2.66 20.42 10.71
N GLU A 161 -2.73 19.09 10.54
CA GLU A 161 -3.99 18.37 10.29
C GLU A 161 -4.08 17.13 11.17
N ARG A 162 -5.32 16.66 11.35
CA ARG A 162 -5.60 15.37 12.01
C ARG A 162 -5.98 14.32 11.00
N VAL A 163 -5.42 13.15 11.16
CA VAL A 163 -5.70 11.97 10.33
C VAL A 163 -6.16 10.82 11.21
N TRP A 164 -7.25 10.17 10.80
CA TRP A 164 -7.78 8.97 11.47
C TRP A 164 -7.58 7.77 10.57
N ILE A 165 -6.80 6.80 11.04
CA ILE A 165 -6.49 5.59 10.27
C ILE A 165 -7.22 4.36 10.81
N HIS A 166 -7.91 3.64 9.92
CA HIS A 166 -8.46 2.31 10.18
C HIS A 166 -7.52 1.25 9.62
N GLY A 167 -6.99 0.38 10.50
CA GLY A 167 -6.11 -0.71 10.11
C GLY A 167 -6.84 -1.88 9.45
N HIS A 168 -6.27 -2.39 8.38
CA HIS A 168 -6.72 -3.62 7.76
C HIS A 168 -6.50 -4.82 8.68
N CYS A 169 -7.40 -5.82 8.70
CA CYS A 169 -7.30 -6.97 9.61
C CYS A 169 -6.00 -7.77 9.41
N HIS A 170 -5.57 -8.03 8.17
CA HIS A 170 -4.28 -8.70 7.91
C HIS A 170 -3.09 -7.88 8.38
N GLN A 171 -3.12 -6.55 8.18
CA GLN A 171 -2.09 -5.65 8.69
C GLN A 171 -2.00 -5.73 10.21
N LYS A 172 -3.14 -5.59 10.91
CA LYS A 172 -3.21 -5.70 12.37
C LYS A 172 -2.66 -7.04 12.89
N ALA A 173 -2.94 -8.13 12.17
CA ALA A 173 -2.53 -9.47 12.58
C ALA A 173 -1.03 -9.74 12.35
N LEU A 174 -0.45 -9.28 11.24
CA LEU A 174 0.90 -9.65 10.83
C LEU A 174 1.95 -8.58 11.14
N THR A 175 1.61 -7.29 11.04
CA THR A 175 2.57 -6.19 11.19
C THR A 175 2.21 -5.19 12.29
N GLY A 176 0.97 -5.22 12.75
CA GLY A 176 0.45 -4.20 13.65
C GLY A 176 0.19 -2.86 12.94
N MET A 177 -0.17 -1.84 13.73
CA MET A 177 -0.48 -0.50 13.23
C MET A 177 0.69 0.47 13.33
N ALA A 178 1.75 0.10 14.06
CA ALA A 178 2.87 0.99 14.30
C ALA A 178 3.53 1.51 13.01
N PRO A 179 3.85 0.67 11.99
CA PRO A 179 4.46 1.16 10.76
C PRO A 179 3.60 2.21 10.03
N ALA A 180 2.28 2.01 9.96
CA ALA A 180 1.37 2.94 9.29
C ALA A 180 1.27 4.27 10.02
N VAL A 181 1.20 4.23 11.35
CA VAL A 181 1.19 5.44 12.21
C VAL A 181 2.51 6.18 12.08
N GLU A 182 3.64 5.48 12.13
CA GLU A 182 4.97 6.06 12.03
C GLU A 182 5.22 6.65 10.65
N ALA A 183 4.80 6.00 9.58
CA ALA A 183 4.90 6.51 8.22
C ALA A 183 4.11 7.82 8.03
N LEU A 184 2.89 7.91 8.57
CA LEU A 184 2.12 9.16 8.55
C LEU A 184 2.79 10.25 9.40
N ARG A 185 3.39 9.91 10.53
CA ARG A 185 4.13 10.85 11.40
C ARG A 185 5.44 11.37 10.79
N LEU A 186 5.90 10.81 9.67
CA LEU A 186 6.98 11.42 8.88
C LEU A 186 6.60 12.81 8.34
N VAL A 187 5.29 13.08 8.23
CA VAL A 187 4.78 14.40 7.88
C VAL A 187 4.78 15.28 9.13
N PRO A 188 5.64 16.31 9.22
CA PRO A 188 5.73 17.16 10.41
C PRO A 188 4.39 17.84 10.71
N GLY A 189 3.95 17.80 11.98
CA GLY A 189 2.72 18.45 12.45
C GLY A 189 1.43 17.65 12.19
N LEU A 190 1.51 16.47 11.55
CA LEU A 190 0.34 15.60 11.35
C LEU A 190 0.02 14.85 12.64
N GLU A 191 -1.17 15.06 13.19
CA GLU A 191 -1.68 14.28 14.33
C GLU A 191 -2.37 13.00 13.82
N VAL A 192 -1.85 11.82 14.20
CA VAL A 192 -2.36 10.54 13.72
C VAL A 192 -3.08 9.81 14.83
N HIS A 193 -4.35 9.49 14.57
CA HIS A 193 -5.24 8.76 15.47
C HIS A 193 -5.64 7.42 14.85
N VAL A 194 -5.49 6.33 15.59
CA VAL A 194 -5.97 5.01 15.16
C VAL A 194 -7.44 4.86 15.55
N ILE A 195 -8.30 4.55 14.58
CA ILE A 195 -9.70 4.24 14.84
C ILE A 195 -9.78 2.90 15.56
N ASP A 196 -10.28 2.92 16.79
CA ASP A 196 -10.48 1.71 17.59
C ASP A 196 -11.70 0.93 17.06
N ALA A 197 -11.46 0.11 16.07
CA ALA A 197 -12.47 -0.77 15.46
C ALA A 197 -11.85 -2.11 15.09
N GLY A 198 -12.69 -3.14 15.08
CA GLY A 198 -12.33 -4.50 14.66
C GLY A 198 -12.19 -4.63 13.13
N CYS A 199 -12.82 -5.64 12.58
CA CYS A 199 -12.95 -5.83 11.14
C CYS A 199 -13.93 -4.80 10.55
N CYS A 200 -13.68 -4.37 9.30
CA CYS A 200 -14.65 -3.52 8.60
C CYS A 200 -15.93 -4.28 8.16
N GLY A 201 -15.89 -5.62 8.19
CA GLY A 201 -17.02 -6.48 7.79
C GLY A 201 -17.03 -6.84 6.30
N MET A 202 -16.13 -6.32 5.48
CA MET A 202 -16.16 -6.55 4.03
C MET A 202 -15.57 -7.89 3.61
N ALA A 203 -14.36 -8.25 4.10
CA ALA A 203 -13.66 -9.52 3.83
C ALA A 203 -13.80 -10.00 2.37
N GLY A 204 -13.40 -9.18 1.41
CA GLY A 204 -13.49 -9.51 -0.03
C GLY A 204 -14.92 -9.77 -0.51
N ALA A 205 -15.20 -10.97 -1.02
CA ALA A 205 -16.51 -11.36 -1.54
C ALA A 205 -17.59 -11.49 -0.46
N PHE A 206 -17.21 -11.74 0.80
CA PHE A 206 -18.13 -11.93 1.92
C PHE A 206 -19.12 -10.76 2.06
N GLY A 207 -18.66 -9.53 2.00
CA GLY A 207 -19.50 -8.34 2.13
C GLY A 207 -20.50 -8.14 0.99
N TYR A 208 -20.36 -8.86 -0.12
CA TYR A 208 -21.34 -8.90 -1.21
C TYR A 208 -22.34 -10.05 -1.03
N GLN A 209 -21.86 -11.20 -0.56
CA GLN A 209 -22.67 -12.41 -0.35
C GLN A 209 -23.53 -12.31 0.91
N HIS A 210 -23.01 -11.69 1.97
CA HIS A 210 -23.63 -11.58 3.30
C HIS A 210 -23.80 -10.11 3.71
N TYR A 211 -24.52 -9.35 2.88
CA TYR A 211 -24.63 -7.89 3.01
C TYR A 211 -25.04 -7.42 4.40
N ASP A 212 -26.15 -7.98 4.94
CA ASP A 212 -26.70 -7.53 6.23
C ASP A 212 -25.71 -7.79 7.37
N LEU A 213 -25.05 -8.95 7.37
CA LEU A 213 -24.03 -9.29 8.36
C LEU A 213 -22.79 -8.40 8.21
N SER A 214 -22.37 -8.14 6.98
CA SER A 214 -21.26 -7.23 6.69
C SER A 214 -21.51 -5.81 7.21
N MET A 215 -22.73 -5.30 7.05
CA MET A 215 -23.12 -3.99 7.55
C MET A 215 -23.21 -3.99 9.08
N ALA A 216 -23.77 -5.05 9.69
CA ALA A 216 -23.84 -5.20 11.14
C ALA A 216 -22.45 -5.20 11.79
N ILE A 217 -21.47 -5.90 11.21
CA ILE A 217 -20.08 -5.88 11.69
C ILE A 217 -19.49 -4.46 11.61
N GLY A 218 -19.75 -3.73 10.53
CA GLY A 218 -19.34 -2.33 10.41
C GLY A 218 -19.98 -1.40 11.42
N GLU A 219 -21.28 -1.62 11.72
CA GLU A 219 -22.04 -0.83 12.69
C GLU A 219 -21.64 -1.12 14.15
N GLU A 220 -21.03 -2.25 14.44
CA GLU A 220 -20.61 -2.59 15.79
C GLU A 220 -19.64 -1.54 16.38
N ARG A 221 -18.66 -1.10 15.61
CA ARG A 221 -17.63 -0.14 16.07
C ARG A 221 -17.17 0.85 14.99
N LEU A 222 -16.93 0.41 13.75
CA LEU A 222 -16.26 1.22 12.72
C LEU A 222 -17.14 2.39 12.28
N PHE A 223 -18.36 2.14 11.88
CA PHE A 223 -19.22 3.20 11.35
C PHE A 223 -19.59 4.25 12.40
N PRO A 224 -19.96 3.91 13.64
CA PRO A 224 -20.14 4.89 14.70
C PRO A 224 -18.89 5.74 14.95
N ALA A 225 -17.71 5.11 15.02
CA ALA A 225 -16.45 5.82 15.20
C ALA A 225 -16.17 6.80 14.05
N VAL A 226 -16.37 6.39 12.79
CA VAL A 226 -16.17 7.26 11.63
C VAL A 226 -17.20 8.41 11.58
N ARG A 227 -18.46 8.14 11.91
CA ARG A 227 -19.52 9.19 11.92
C ARG A 227 -19.29 10.23 13.00
N SER A 228 -18.66 9.86 14.12
CA SER A 228 -18.36 10.79 15.22
C SER A 228 -17.18 11.72 14.95
N LEU A 229 -16.40 11.47 13.89
CA LEU A 229 -15.27 12.31 13.52
C LEU A 229 -15.72 13.71 13.06
N PRO A 230 -14.91 14.76 13.29
CA PRO A 230 -15.22 16.10 12.82
C PRO A 230 -15.52 16.14 11.31
N GLU A 231 -16.34 17.09 10.90
CA GLU A 231 -16.51 17.38 9.47
C GLU A 231 -15.17 17.76 8.85
N GLY A 232 -14.87 17.25 7.64
CA GLY A 232 -13.58 17.46 6.98
C GLY A 232 -12.44 16.59 7.51
N ALA A 233 -12.66 15.71 8.50
CA ALA A 233 -11.63 14.79 8.99
C ALA A 233 -11.05 13.94 7.86
N VAL A 234 -9.73 13.84 7.78
CA VAL A 234 -9.03 12.96 6.84
C VAL A 234 -9.06 11.54 7.36
N ILE A 235 -9.78 10.67 6.68
CA ILE A 235 -9.93 9.25 7.03
C ILE A 235 -9.04 8.43 6.11
N VAL A 236 -8.28 7.51 6.68
CA VAL A 236 -7.31 6.67 5.96
C VAL A 236 -7.59 5.20 6.21
N ALA A 237 -7.52 4.40 5.16
CA ALA A 237 -7.42 2.95 5.25
C ALA A 237 -6.68 2.40 4.01
N GLU A 238 -5.81 1.42 4.22
CA GLU A 238 -4.97 0.91 3.14
C GLU A 238 -5.70 -0.13 2.29
N GLY A 239 -6.48 -1.01 2.92
CA GLY A 239 -7.25 -2.03 2.20
C GLY A 239 -8.40 -1.41 1.39
N ILE A 240 -8.54 -1.81 0.13
CA ILE A 240 -9.66 -1.38 -0.74
C ILE A 240 -11.01 -1.74 -0.11
N SER A 241 -11.12 -2.93 0.47
CA SER A 241 -12.32 -3.40 1.16
C SER A 241 -12.71 -2.48 2.32
N CYS A 242 -11.74 -2.01 3.10
CA CYS A 242 -11.97 -1.10 4.21
C CYS A 242 -12.45 0.27 3.72
N ARG A 243 -11.81 0.84 2.69
CA ARG A 243 -12.24 2.11 2.10
C ARG A 243 -13.66 2.04 1.58
N GLN A 244 -13.99 1.03 0.79
CA GLN A 244 -15.34 0.82 0.29
C GLN A 244 -16.38 0.68 1.41
N GLN A 245 -16.05 -0.07 2.45
CA GLN A 245 -16.97 -0.29 3.56
C GLN A 245 -17.24 1.00 4.32
N ILE A 246 -16.20 1.79 4.60
CA ILE A 246 -16.33 3.10 5.24
C ILE A 246 -17.18 4.03 4.37
N GLU A 247 -16.86 4.17 3.10
CA GLU A 247 -17.59 5.04 2.18
C GLU A 247 -19.06 4.63 2.03
N HIS A 248 -19.29 3.32 1.86
CA HIS A 248 -20.65 2.80 1.73
C HIS A 248 -21.49 2.94 3.01
N GLY A 249 -20.91 2.65 4.19
CA GLY A 249 -21.63 2.64 5.46
C GLY A 249 -21.77 4.02 6.10
N THR A 250 -20.94 5.00 5.72
CA THR A 250 -20.92 6.31 6.40
C THR A 250 -21.08 7.50 5.46
N GLY A 251 -20.93 7.31 4.15
CA GLY A 251 -20.89 8.40 3.17
C GLY A 251 -19.60 9.25 3.23
N ARG A 252 -18.64 8.90 4.12
CA ARG A 252 -17.39 9.64 4.32
C ARG A 252 -16.33 9.12 3.36
N ARG A 253 -15.65 10.03 2.67
CA ARG A 253 -14.52 9.69 1.80
C ARG A 253 -13.36 9.11 2.62
N CYS A 254 -12.74 8.05 2.10
CA CYS A 254 -11.62 7.38 2.73
C CYS A 254 -10.42 7.31 1.78
N HIS A 255 -9.29 7.83 2.20
CA HIS A 255 -8.07 7.91 1.41
C HIS A 255 -7.16 6.70 1.66
N HIS A 256 -6.29 6.41 0.69
CA HIS A 256 -5.15 5.53 0.92
C HIS A 256 -4.01 6.33 1.58
N LEU A 257 -3.23 5.68 2.46
CA LEU A 257 -2.05 6.29 3.13
C LEU A 257 -1.11 6.96 2.12
N ALA A 258 -0.82 6.31 1.01
CA ALA A 258 0.06 6.84 -0.04
C ALA A 258 -0.44 8.19 -0.62
N GLU A 259 -1.76 8.42 -0.68
CA GLU A 259 -2.32 9.68 -1.18
C GLU A 259 -2.04 10.82 -0.21
N VAL A 260 -2.21 10.58 1.10
CA VAL A 260 -1.89 11.56 2.15
C VAL A 260 -0.42 11.91 2.13
N LEU A 261 0.46 10.92 1.99
CA LEU A 261 1.90 11.13 1.91
C LEU A 261 2.31 11.90 0.65
N ARG A 262 1.78 11.56 -0.52
CA ARG A 262 2.03 12.30 -1.77
C ARG A 262 1.64 13.78 -1.63
N ASP A 263 0.46 14.04 -1.08
CA ASP A 263 -0.07 15.40 -0.92
C ASP A 263 0.69 16.22 0.13
N SER A 264 1.53 15.54 0.90
CA SER A 264 2.42 16.12 1.91
C SER A 264 3.87 16.27 1.44
N LEU A 265 4.22 15.84 0.23
CA LEU A 265 5.59 15.99 -0.27
C LEU A 265 6.01 17.47 -0.28
N ALA A 266 7.25 17.74 0.14
CA ALA A 266 7.82 19.05 0.08
C ALA A 266 7.98 19.51 -1.38
N PRO A 267 7.87 20.81 -1.72
CA PRO A 267 8.15 21.30 -3.07
C PRO A 267 9.55 20.93 -3.53
N VAL A 268 9.74 20.67 -4.83
CA VAL A 268 11.07 20.51 -5.42
C VAL A 268 11.67 21.88 -5.61
N HIS A 269 12.78 22.17 -4.94
CA HIS A 269 13.54 23.40 -5.17
C HIS A 269 14.55 23.16 -6.31
N PRO A 270 14.46 23.87 -7.43
CA PRO A 270 15.45 23.75 -8.50
C PRO A 270 16.83 24.17 -7.96
N GLY A 271 17.78 23.21 -7.93
CA GLY A 271 19.17 23.46 -7.54
C GLY A 271 19.67 22.80 -6.25
N VAL A 272 18.80 22.34 -5.34
CA VAL A 272 19.22 21.67 -4.09
C VAL A 272 18.88 20.17 -4.07
N ASP A 273 17.89 19.75 -4.82
CA ASP A 273 17.31 18.41 -4.74
C ASP A 273 17.77 17.44 -5.89
N GLN A 274 18.90 17.72 -6.56
CA GLN A 274 19.34 16.87 -7.69
C GLN A 274 20.21 15.67 -7.27
N ALA A 275 20.72 15.62 -6.06
CA ALA A 275 21.43 14.43 -5.57
C ALA A 275 20.43 13.42 -5.02
N PRO A 276 20.49 12.13 -5.43
CA PRO A 276 19.66 11.11 -4.83
C PRO A 276 19.97 11.02 -3.33
N ARG A 277 18.95 11.18 -2.47
CA ARG A 277 19.07 11.15 -1.00
C ARG A 277 19.80 9.89 -0.48
N ILE A 278 19.76 8.82 -1.25
CA ILE A 278 20.49 7.56 -1.01
C ILE A 278 22.01 7.74 -1.15
N ALA A 279 22.48 8.62 -2.02
CA ALA A 279 23.92 8.88 -2.21
C ALA A 279 24.51 9.75 -1.09
N LEU A 280 23.72 10.66 -0.50
CA LEU A 280 24.15 11.52 0.59
C LEU A 280 24.41 10.74 1.89
N ALA A 281 23.55 9.76 2.23
CA ALA A 281 23.74 8.94 3.42
C ALA A 281 24.97 8.01 3.37
N ALA A 282 25.45 7.66 2.18
CA ALA A 282 26.67 6.85 2.02
C ALA A 282 27.97 7.65 2.20
N GLN A 283 27.93 8.98 2.05
CA GLN A 283 29.11 9.85 2.22
C GLN A 283 29.35 10.26 3.69
N GLU A 284 28.31 10.25 4.53
CA GLU A 284 28.44 10.59 5.95
C GLU A 284 28.92 9.40 6.82
N GLN A 285 28.99 8.18 6.27
CA GLN A 285 29.46 6.97 6.93
C GLN A 285 30.88 6.52 6.51
N SER A 286 31.58 7.33 5.70
CA SER A 286 32.98 7.16 5.30
C SER A 286 33.91 8.15 6.02
#